data_a8125a98f1fbe11684ee1eb86beb1f83
#
_entry.id   a8125a98f1fbe11684ee1eb86beb1f83
#
_cell.length_a   1.000
_cell.length_b   1.000
_cell.length_c   1.000
_cell.angle_alpha   90.00
_cell.angle_beta   90.00
_cell.angle_gamma   90.00
#
_symmetry.space_group_name_H-M   'P 1'
#
loop_
_entity.id
_entity.type
_entity.pdbx_description
1 polymer ?
#
loop_
_entity_poly.entity_id
_entity_poly.type
_entity_poly.pdbx_seq_one_letter_code
_entity_poly.pdbx_strand_id
1 'polypeptide(L)'
;MKKTEKTLSKYGIRPTEMRMKTYEYLQRKRYAVSLFDIKKSFLEKSETNKTANKTTFYRAINLFLEKGMVHQIDDGTGIKKFAFSRESNEDRKTTDLHMHFYCTNCEETSCLPNSLPTEYLPKGYKTNEVNLILKGICKKCVMK
;
A
#
# COMPACT_ATOMS: atom_id res chain seq x y z
N MET A 1 -21.33 7.49 -13.21
CA MET A 1 -20.52 6.82 -12.18
C MET A 1 -19.09 7.28 -12.24
N LYS A 2 -18.58 7.71 -11.12
CA LYS A 2 -17.18 8.14 -11.03
C LYS A 2 -16.25 6.94 -11.22
N LYS A 3 -15.05 7.22 -11.71
CA LYS A 3 -14.03 6.18 -11.94
C LYS A 3 -13.73 5.39 -10.67
N THR A 4 -13.68 6.06 -9.53
CA THR A 4 -13.43 5.43 -8.24
C THR A 4 -14.51 4.39 -7.89
N GLU A 5 -15.77 4.76 -8.10
CA GLU A 5 -16.88 3.85 -7.82
C GLU A 5 -16.79 2.58 -8.68
N LYS A 6 -16.45 2.75 -9.95
CA LYS A 6 -16.31 1.61 -10.86
C LYS A 6 -15.18 0.70 -10.42
N THR A 7 -14.07 1.28 -10.00
CA THR A 7 -12.92 0.49 -9.57
C THR A 7 -13.24 -0.32 -8.32
N LEU A 8 -13.87 0.32 -7.32
CA LEU A 8 -14.25 -0.39 -6.11
C LEU A 8 -15.24 -1.51 -6.39
N SER A 9 -16.22 -1.23 -7.24
CA SER A 9 -17.21 -2.23 -7.62
C SER A 9 -16.57 -3.43 -8.34
N LYS A 10 -15.55 -3.17 -9.14
CA LYS A 10 -14.80 -4.23 -9.82
C LYS A 10 -14.13 -5.19 -8.84
N TYR A 11 -13.71 -4.70 -7.69
CA TYR A 11 -13.14 -5.53 -6.64
C TYR A 11 -14.17 -6.11 -5.68
N GLY A 12 -15.45 -5.88 -5.97
CA GLY A 12 -16.52 -6.37 -5.11
C GLY A 12 -16.69 -5.55 -3.84
N ILE A 13 -16.24 -4.31 -3.87
CA ILE A 13 -16.32 -3.41 -2.73
C ILE A 13 -17.44 -2.39 -2.96
N ARG A 14 -18.36 -2.32 -2.02
CA ARG A 14 -19.44 -1.35 -2.09
C ARG A 14 -18.88 0.06 -1.90
N PRO A 15 -19.08 0.98 -2.85
CA PRO A 15 -18.59 2.34 -2.70
C PRO A 15 -19.32 3.08 -1.59
N THR A 16 -18.58 3.49 -0.58
CA THR A 16 -19.07 4.42 0.43
C THR A 16 -18.17 5.64 0.39
N GLU A 17 -18.63 6.73 0.95
CA GLU A 17 -17.85 7.97 0.95
C GLU A 17 -16.45 7.76 1.52
N MET A 18 -16.37 7.06 2.67
CA MET A 18 -15.09 6.83 3.33
C MET A 18 -14.18 5.91 2.52
N ARG A 19 -14.75 4.87 1.92
CA ARG A 19 -13.97 3.96 1.09
C ARG A 19 -13.43 4.65 -0.14
N MET A 20 -14.24 5.50 -0.77
CA MET A 20 -13.80 6.26 -1.93
C MET A 20 -12.71 7.26 -1.58
N LYS A 21 -12.85 7.96 -0.47
CA LYS A 21 -11.84 8.91 -0.01
C LYS A 21 -10.52 8.22 0.32
N THR A 22 -10.58 7.08 0.98
CA THR A 22 -9.40 6.31 1.33
C THR A 22 -8.70 5.81 0.06
N TYR A 23 -9.47 5.30 -0.89
CA TYR A 23 -8.94 4.87 -2.17
C TYR A 23 -8.24 6.02 -2.90
N GLU A 24 -8.90 7.15 -3.02
CA GLU A 24 -8.37 8.31 -3.72
C GLU A 24 -7.10 8.84 -3.06
N TYR A 25 -7.05 8.80 -1.74
CA TYR A 25 -5.86 9.21 -1.01
C TYR A 25 -4.68 8.29 -1.36
N LEU A 26 -4.90 6.99 -1.29
CA LEU A 26 -3.85 6.02 -1.61
C LEU A 26 -3.39 6.11 -3.06
N GLN A 27 -4.34 6.36 -3.96
CA GLN A 27 -4.03 6.47 -5.39
C GLN A 27 -3.10 7.64 -5.70
N ARG A 28 -3.26 8.74 -4.97
CA ARG A 28 -2.43 9.92 -5.19
C ARG A 28 -1.02 9.77 -4.63
N LYS A 29 -0.81 8.83 -3.72
CA LYS A 29 0.50 8.64 -3.11
C LYS A 29 1.34 7.69 -3.94
N ARG A 30 2.57 8.10 -4.20
CA ARG A 30 3.53 7.27 -4.94
C ARG A 30 4.39 6.40 -4.01
N TYR A 31 4.17 6.53 -2.71
CA TYR A 31 4.89 5.79 -1.69
C TYR A 31 3.89 5.20 -0.70
N ALA A 32 4.35 4.24 0.06
CA ALA A 32 3.50 3.58 1.05
C ALA A 32 3.21 4.54 2.21
N VAL A 33 2.01 4.45 2.75
CA VAL A 33 1.55 5.32 3.83
C VAL A 33 1.09 4.52 5.02
N SER A 34 1.22 5.09 6.21
CA SER A 34 0.73 4.50 7.44
C SER A 34 -0.71 4.92 7.72
N LEU A 35 -1.35 4.25 8.65
CA LEU A 35 -2.69 4.67 9.10
C LEU A 35 -2.65 6.06 9.71
N PHE A 36 -1.56 6.39 10.36
CA PHE A 36 -1.38 7.74 10.92
C PHE A 36 -1.40 8.80 9.82
N ASP A 37 -0.70 8.54 8.71
CA ASP A 37 -0.67 9.47 7.59
C ASP A 37 -2.06 9.68 6.99
N ILE A 38 -2.80 8.61 6.85
CA ILE A 38 -4.17 8.68 6.31
C ILE A 38 -5.06 9.48 7.24
N LYS A 39 -5.00 9.17 8.52
CA LYS A 39 -5.79 9.87 9.54
C LYS A 39 -5.48 11.35 9.57
N LYS A 40 -4.19 11.69 9.55
CA LYS A 40 -3.76 13.09 9.56
C LYS A 40 -4.29 13.86 8.35
N SER A 41 -4.23 13.25 7.18
CA SER A 41 -4.73 13.88 5.96
C SER A 41 -6.22 14.21 6.05
N PHE A 42 -7.01 13.31 6.59
CA PHE A 42 -8.46 13.52 6.69
C PHE A 42 -8.83 14.52 7.78
N LEU A 43 -8.09 14.54 8.88
CA LEU A 43 -8.35 15.48 9.96
C LEU A 43 -8.03 16.92 9.54
N GLU A 44 -7.02 17.10 8.70
CA GLU A 44 -6.65 18.43 8.23
C GLU A 44 -7.68 19.02 7.25
N LYS A 45 -8.39 18.17 6.52
CA LYS A 45 -9.35 18.61 5.51
C LYS A 45 -10.77 18.76 6.02
N SER A 46 -11.05 18.31 7.22
CA SER A 46 -12.43 18.22 7.72
C SER A 46 -12.51 18.75 9.14
N GLU A 47 -12.91 20.01 9.26
CA GLU A 47 -13.17 20.59 10.56
C GLU A 47 -14.41 20.00 11.23
N THR A 48 -15.29 19.40 10.44
CA THR A 48 -16.59 18.95 10.93
C THR A 48 -16.69 17.47 11.20
N ASN A 49 -15.70 16.68 10.75
CA ASN A 49 -15.81 15.24 10.86
C ASN A 49 -14.91 14.66 11.95
N LYS A 50 -15.20 15.06 13.18
CA LYS A 50 -14.56 14.46 14.35
C LYS A 50 -14.93 13.00 14.51
N THR A 51 -15.88 12.52 13.70
CA THR A 51 -16.37 11.16 13.76
C THR A 51 -15.76 10.22 12.72
N ALA A 52 -14.98 10.75 11.79
CA ALA A 52 -14.19 9.90 10.92
C ALA A 52 -13.08 9.31 11.78
N ASN A 53 -13.46 8.41 12.64
CA ASN A 53 -12.57 7.87 13.63
C ASN A 53 -11.63 6.84 12.99
N LYS A 54 -10.58 6.55 13.69
CA LYS A 54 -9.56 5.57 13.32
C LYS A 54 -10.18 4.24 12.86
N THR A 55 -11.30 3.86 13.44
CA THR A 55 -11.98 2.62 13.14
C THR A 55 -12.48 2.54 11.70
N THR A 56 -13.01 3.64 11.19
CA THR A 56 -13.55 3.67 9.82
C THR A 56 -12.46 3.50 8.77
N PHE A 57 -11.33 4.20 8.95
CA PHE A 57 -10.20 4.06 8.04
C PHE A 57 -9.62 2.66 8.12
N TYR A 58 -9.51 2.14 9.31
CA TYR A 58 -8.97 0.81 9.54
C TYR A 58 -9.80 -0.26 8.82
N ARG A 59 -11.13 -0.13 8.90
CA ARG A 59 -12.03 -1.06 8.22
C ARG A 59 -11.88 -0.98 6.70
N ALA A 60 -11.74 0.23 6.16
CA ALA A 60 -11.54 0.40 4.72
C ALA A 60 -10.25 -0.26 4.28
N ILE A 61 -9.15 0.00 5.00
CA ILE A 61 -7.85 -0.57 4.68
C ILE A 61 -7.89 -2.11 4.78
N ASN A 62 -8.49 -2.63 5.83
CA ASN A 62 -8.61 -4.09 6.00
C ASN A 62 -9.39 -4.73 4.86
N LEU A 63 -10.45 -4.08 4.42
CA LEU A 63 -11.23 -4.58 3.29
C LEU A 63 -10.39 -4.56 2.01
N PHE A 64 -9.63 -3.50 1.80
CA PHE A 64 -8.75 -3.40 0.62
C PHE A 64 -7.66 -4.48 0.66
N LEU A 65 -7.13 -4.77 1.85
CA LEU A 65 -6.15 -5.85 2.02
C LEU A 65 -6.78 -7.21 1.69
N GLU A 66 -7.97 -7.45 2.21
CA GLU A 66 -8.70 -8.70 1.98
C GLU A 66 -8.97 -8.93 0.50
N LYS A 67 -9.30 -7.87 -0.22
CA LYS A 67 -9.61 -7.96 -1.65
C LYS A 67 -8.36 -7.92 -2.54
N GLY A 68 -7.18 -7.80 -1.95
CA GLY A 68 -5.94 -7.77 -2.71
C GLY A 68 -5.66 -6.46 -3.44
N MET A 69 -6.40 -5.42 -3.13
CA MET A 69 -6.23 -4.11 -3.75
C MET A 69 -5.01 -3.38 -3.19
N VAL A 70 -4.72 -3.62 -1.93
CA VAL A 70 -3.66 -2.97 -1.19
C VAL A 70 -2.81 -4.05 -0.53
N HIS A 71 -1.53 -3.82 -0.37
CA HIS A 71 -0.69 -4.72 0.39
C HIS A 71 -0.01 -3.97 1.54
N GLN A 72 0.33 -4.72 2.57
CA GLN A 72 1.00 -4.20 3.75
C GLN A 72 2.50 -4.36 3.60
N ILE A 73 3.24 -3.34 3.99
CA ILE A 73 4.70 -3.34 3.91
C ILE A 73 5.26 -3.18 5.31
N ASP A 74 6.15 -4.09 5.67
CA ASP A 74 6.95 -3.99 6.88
C ASP A 74 8.35 -3.55 6.46
N ASP A 75 8.67 -2.29 6.67
CA ASP A 75 9.94 -1.72 6.24
C ASP A 75 10.99 -1.70 7.36
N GLY A 76 10.70 -2.37 8.46
CA GLY A 76 11.63 -2.46 9.59
C GLY A 76 11.55 -1.30 10.57
N THR A 77 10.66 -0.33 10.33
CA THR A 77 10.49 0.80 11.25
C THR A 77 9.55 0.49 12.42
N GLY A 78 8.84 -0.64 12.33
CA GLY A 78 7.80 -1.00 13.30
C GLY A 78 6.45 -0.39 12.98
N ILE A 79 6.38 0.46 11.98
CA ILE A 79 5.13 1.09 11.54
C ILE A 79 4.65 0.38 10.28
N LYS A 80 3.44 -0.14 10.32
CA LYS A 80 2.84 -0.80 9.16
C LYS A 80 2.48 0.25 8.11
N LYS A 81 2.87 -0.01 6.87
CA LYS A 81 2.57 0.87 5.75
C LYS A 81 1.78 0.12 4.70
N PHE A 82 1.04 0.87 3.91
CA PHE A 82 0.12 0.32 2.91
C PHE A 82 0.32 1.01 1.57
N ALA A 83 0.26 0.23 0.52
CA ALA A 83 0.38 0.73 -0.85
C ALA A 83 -0.51 -0.10 -1.76
N PHE A 84 -0.89 0.49 -2.90
CA PHE A 84 -1.65 -0.27 -3.88
C PHE A 84 -0.83 -1.42 -4.40
N SER A 85 -1.50 -2.57 -4.53
CA SER A 85 -0.95 -3.68 -5.26
C SER A 85 -0.98 -3.32 -6.73
N ARG A 86 0.16 -3.46 -7.41
CA ARG A 86 0.18 -3.25 -8.84
C ARG A 86 -0.69 -4.32 -9.48
N GLU A 87 -1.51 -3.89 -10.41
CA GLU A 87 -2.28 -4.81 -11.21
C GLU A 87 -1.34 -5.60 -12.09
N SER A 88 -0.79 -6.66 -11.56
CA SER A 88 -0.31 -7.71 -12.42
C SER A 88 -1.56 -8.51 -12.75
N ASN A 89 -2.13 -8.18 -13.85
CA ASN A 89 -3.28 -8.84 -14.41
C ASN A 89 -3.04 -10.30 -14.47
N GLU A 90 -3.62 -11.22 -14.20
CA GLU A 90 -3.50 -12.64 -14.50
C GLU A 90 -2.44 -13.43 -13.72
N ASP A 91 -1.35 -12.80 -13.30
CA ASP A 91 -0.27 -13.49 -12.61
C ASP A 91 -0.32 -13.37 -11.09
N ARG A 92 -1.49 -13.09 -10.54
CA ARG A 92 -1.69 -13.06 -9.09
C ARG A 92 -1.38 -14.40 -8.41
N LYS A 93 -1.16 -15.43 -9.20
CA LYS A 93 -0.80 -16.76 -8.69
C LYS A 93 0.69 -16.89 -8.44
N THR A 94 1.48 -16.08 -9.09
CA THR A 94 2.86 -15.97 -8.73
C THR A 94 2.93 -14.90 -7.69
N THR A 95 3.26 -15.27 -6.50
CA THR A 95 3.56 -14.37 -5.41
C THR A 95 4.28 -13.17 -5.97
N ASP A 96 3.66 -12.03 -5.84
CA ASP A 96 4.23 -10.78 -6.33
C ASP A 96 5.42 -10.44 -5.43
N LEU A 97 6.54 -11.10 -5.71
CA LEU A 97 7.76 -10.94 -4.96
C LEU A 97 8.49 -9.69 -5.45
N HIS A 98 7.97 -8.54 -5.11
CA HIS A 98 8.65 -7.31 -5.47
C HIS A 98 9.37 -6.74 -4.26
N MET A 99 10.43 -6.00 -4.55
CA MET A 99 11.24 -5.39 -3.53
C MET A 99 10.65 -4.04 -3.13
N HIS A 100 10.89 -3.67 -1.89
CA HIS A 100 10.54 -2.34 -1.40
C HIS A 100 11.80 -1.59 -1.03
N PHE A 101 11.76 -0.28 -1.10
CA PHE A 101 12.90 0.56 -0.76
C PHE A 101 12.50 1.57 0.30
N TYR A 102 13.27 1.61 1.37
CA TYR A 102 13.09 2.59 2.44
C TYR A 102 14.22 3.60 2.39
N CYS A 103 13.87 4.89 2.25
CA CYS A 103 14.84 5.96 2.24
C CYS A 103 15.10 6.43 3.67
N THR A 104 16.34 6.36 4.12
CA THR A 104 16.70 6.79 5.46
C THR A 104 16.72 8.30 5.62
N ASN A 105 16.70 9.04 4.51
CA ASN A 105 16.70 10.50 4.55
C ASN A 105 15.30 11.10 4.61
N CYS A 106 14.43 10.74 3.67
CA CYS A 106 13.07 11.27 3.63
C CYS A 106 12.04 10.35 4.28
N GLU A 107 12.45 9.15 4.64
CA GLU A 107 11.63 8.14 5.32
C GLU A 107 10.46 7.61 4.49
N GLU A 108 10.47 7.84 3.19
CA GLU A 108 9.47 7.28 2.30
C GLU A 108 9.79 5.82 1.98
N THR A 109 8.75 5.00 1.93
CA THR A 109 8.87 3.61 1.50
C THR A 109 8.13 3.44 0.19
N SER A 110 8.82 2.90 -0.80
CA SER A 110 8.24 2.73 -2.13
C SER A 110 8.43 1.32 -2.64
N CYS A 111 7.57 0.93 -3.58
CA CYS A 111 7.69 -0.35 -4.27
C CYS A 111 8.63 -0.18 -5.46
N LEU A 112 9.58 -1.08 -5.59
CA LEU A 112 10.46 -1.09 -6.74
C LEU A 112 9.81 -1.91 -7.86
N PRO A 113 10.02 -1.54 -9.12
CA PRO A 113 9.38 -2.22 -10.25
C PRO A 113 9.92 -3.62 -10.52
N ASN A 114 11.08 -3.95 -9.98
CA ASN A 114 11.73 -5.22 -10.26
C ASN A 114 11.23 -6.32 -9.33
N SER A 115 10.92 -7.48 -9.89
CA SER A 115 10.55 -8.63 -9.12
C SER A 115 11.80 -9.44 -8.77
N LEU A 116 11.73 -10.13 -7.64
CA LEU A 116 12.83 -11.00 -7.21
C LEU A 116 12.80 -12.30 -7.99
N PRO A 117 13.96 -12.78 -8.46
CA PRO A 117 14.03 -14.11 -9.01
C PRO A 117 13.77 -15.15 -7.92
N THR A 118 12.91 -16.10 -8.18
CA THR A 118 12.59 -17.16 -7.23
C THR A 118 13.68 -18.23 -7.17
N GLU A 119 14.75 -18.05 -7.92
CA GLU A 119 15.79 -19.06 -8.09
C GLU A 119 16.77 -19.18 -6.93
N TYR A 120 16.64 -18.32 -5.92
CA TYR A 120 17.58 -18.33 -4.79
C TYR A 120 17.27 -19.37 -3.73
N LEU A 121 16.13 -20.03 -3.82
CA LEU A 121 15.77 -21.02 -2.81
C LEU A 121 16.40 -22.36 -3.12
N PRO A 122 16.93 -23.06 -2.11
CA PRO A 122 17.38 -24.43 -2.31
C PRO A 122 16.23 -25.31 -2.76
N LYS A 123 16.58 -26.36 -3.46
CA LYS A 123 15.60 -27.33 -3.94
C LYS A 123 14.82 -27.93 -2.77
N GLY A 124 13.52 -28.00 -2.90
CA GLY A 124 12.65 -28.56 -1.86
C GLY A 124 12.01 -27.56 -0.92
N TYR A 125 12.40 -26.29 -1.03
CA TYR A 125 11.81 -25.23 -0.22
C TYR A 125 10.63 -24.60 -0.97
N LYS A 126 9.60 -24.26 -0.23
CA LYS A 126 8.42 -23.59 -0.78
C LYS A 126 8.21 -22.26 -0.07
N THR A 127 8.11 -21.18 -0.82
CA THR A 127 7.96 -19.86 -0.26
C THR A 127 6.48 -19.51 -0.15
N ASN A 128 6.05 -19.09 1.02
CA ASN A 128 4.69 -18.58 1.22
C ASN A 128 4.67 -17.06 1.19
N GLU A 129 5.72 -16.42 1.69
CA GLU A 129 5.76 -14.97 1.79
C GLU A 129 7.21 -14.50 1.70
N VAL A 130 7.41 -13.36 1.03
CA VAL A 130 8.72 -12.72 0.97
C VAL A 130 8.55 -11.24 1.31
N ASN A 131 9.40 -10.77 2.19
CA ASN A 131 9.47 -9.35 2.53
C ASN A 131 10.92 -8.91 2.39
N LEU A 132 11.22 -8.22 1.29
CA LEU A 132 12.57 -7.73 1.04
C LEU A 132 12.57 -6.22 1.03
N ILE A 133 13.33 -5.64 1.95
CA ILE A 133 13.45 -4.20 2.10
C ILE A 133 14.90 -3.81 1.84
N LEU A 134 15.09 -2.90 0.90
CA LEU A 134 16.37 -2.24 0.68
C LEU A 134 16.36 -0.90 1.38
N LYS A 135 17.40 -0.59 2.11
CA LYS A 135 17.51 0.68 2.84
C LYS A 135 18.65 1.50 2.30
N GLY A 136 18.42 2.79 2.12
CA GLY A 136 19.44 3.68 1.60
C GLY A 136 18.89 5.06 1.34
N ILE A 137 19.40 5.72 0.31
CA ILE A 137 18.98 7.06 -0.07
C ILE A 137 18.25 6.97 -1.40
N CYS A 138 17.03 7.49 -1.46
CA CYS A 138 16.23 7.41 -2.66
C CYS A 138 16.74 8.38 -3.75
N LYS A 139 16.26 8.19 -4.96
CA LYS A 139 16.67 8.97 -6.12
C LYS A 139 16.53 10.48 -5.90
N LYS A 140 15.40 10.90 -5.32
CA LYS A 140 15.16 12.32 -5.04
C LYS A 140 16.20 12.88 -4.06
N CYS A 141 16.51 12.12 -3.03
CA CYS A 141 17.43 12.57 -1.99
C CYS A 141 18.88 12.56 -2.43
N VAL A 142 19.24 11.62 -3.29
CA VAL A 142 20.59 11.57 -3.85
C VAL A 142 20.86 12.81 -4.70
N MET A 143 19.85 13.31 -5.40
CA MET A 143 19.98 14.45 -6.31
C MET A 143 19.90 15.80 -5.62
N LYS A 144 19.66 15.84 -4.34
CA LYS A 144 19.64 17.11 -3.60
C LYS A 144 21.02 17.57 -3.17
#